data_218932e816110a3e3abd4d24fe46c405
#
_entry.id   218932e816110a3e3abd4d24fe46c405
#
_cell.length_a   1.000
_cell.length_b   1.000
_cell.length_c   1.000
_cell.angle_alpha   90.00
_cell.angle_beta   90.00
_cell.angle_gamma   90.00
#
_symmetry.space_group_name_H-M   'P 1'
#
loop_
_entity.id
_entity.type
_entity.pdbx_description
1 polymer ?
#
loop_
_entity_poly.entity_id
_entity_poly.type
_entity_poly.pdbx_seq_one_letter_code
_entity_poly.pdbx_strand_id
1 'polypeptide(L)'
;VELIQYDNPQIVFIRDGEVFDYPKIELVIDGKKIYKTQISIREGDVITVMSDGCPHAGIGNSYNFGWDIKDIADYIKVANIGGYTAKTISTMLIDECYKLYGGQPGDDATACVVKIRKREPVNILFGPPSDRNDCNRMMALFFAKEGKHIVCGGTTSSIAADYLGKEVITCLLYTSDAAD
;
A
#
# COMPACT_ATOMS: atom_id res chain seq x y z
N VAL A 1 -14.28 9.56 -2.29
CA VAL A 1 -14.60 8.12 -2.23
C VAL A 1 -15.97 7.95 -1.57
N GLU A 2 -16.75 7.03 -2.09
CA GLU A 2 -17.99 6.57 -1.48
C GLU A 2 -17.75 5.19 -0.86
N LEU A 3 -18.12 5.02 0.42
CA LEU A 3 -18.06 3.76 1.14
C LEU A 3 -19.49 3.31 1.45
N ILE A 4 -19.80 2.08 1.07
CA ILE A 4 -21.09 1.45 1.37
C ILE A 4 -20.80 0.19 2.18
N GLN A 5 -21.39 0.08 3.35
CA GLN A 5 -21.17 -1.03 4.28
C GLN A 5 -22.51 -1.71 4.56
N TYR A 6 -22.52 -3.02 4.38
CA TYR A 6 -23.63 -3.88 4.74
C TYR A 6 -23.10 -5.15 5.37
N ASP A 7 -23.53 -5.44 6.58
CA ASP A 7 -23.22 -6.69 7.32
C ASP A 7 -21.72 -7.03 7.46
N ASN A 8 -20.85 -6.01 7.35
CA ASN A 8 -19.41 -6.13 7.53
C ASN A 8 -18.95 -5.37 8.79
N PRO A 9 -17.80 -5.75 9.37
CA PRO A 9 -17.17 -4.97 10.42
C PRO A 9 -16.96 -3.52 10.00
N GLN A 10 -16.90 -2.63 10.97
CA GLN A 10 -16.64 -1.22 10.71
C GLN A 10 -15.32 -1.05 9.96
N ILE A 11 -15.34 -0.28 8.86
CA ILE A 11 -14.14 0.13 8.13
C ILE A 11 -13.25 0.97 9.06
N VAL A 12 -12.00 0.58 9.19
CA VAL A 12 -10.98 1.37 9.90
C VAL A 12 -10.43 2.41 8.94
N PHE A 13 -10.54 3.67 9.33
CA PHE A 13 -10.01 4.79 8.57
C PHE A 13 -8.96 5.53 9.41
N ILE A 14 -7.74 5.68 8.88
CA ILE A 14 -6.66 6.42 9.52
C ILE A 14 -6.35 7.64 8.67
N ARG A 15 -6.30 8.80 9.32
CA ARG A 15 -5.94 10.09 8.73
C ARG A 15 -4.97 10.82 9.65
N ASP A 16 -3.93 11.41 9.09
CA ASP A 16 -2.90 12.13 9.83
C ASP A 16 -2.28 11.30 10.98
N GLY A 17 -2.17 9.97 10.78
CA GLY A 17 -1.65 9.03 11.76
C GLY A 17 -2.60 8.63 12.88
N GLU A 18 -3.83 9.15 12.90
CA GLU A 18 -4.84 8.87 13.94
C GLU A 18 -6.06 8.16 13.34
N VAL A 19 -6.75 7.39 14.18
CA VAL A 19 -8.02 6.77 13.80
C VAL A 19 -9.06 7.87 13.58
N PHE A 20 -9.58 7.93 12.37
CA PHE A 20 -10.53 8.97 11.95
C PHE A 20 -11.96 8.45 12.04
N ASP A 21 -12.75 9.08 12.88
CA ASP A 21 -14.18 8.83 12.94
C ASP A 21 -14.88 9.62 11.84
N TYR A 22 -15.41 8.89 10.85
CA TYR A 22 -16.05 9.48 9.68
C TYR A 22 -17.58 9.41 9.78
N PRO A 23 -18.29 10.44 9.28
CA PRO A 23 -19.76 10.48 9.34
C PRO A 23 -20.37 9.33 8.51
N LYS A 24 -21.39 8.68 9.06
CA LYS A 24 -22.14 7.59 8.43
C LYS A 24 -23.61 7.96 8.34
N ILE A 25 -24.20 7.73 7.18
CA ILE A 25 -25.65 7.84 6.96
C ILE A 25 -26.20 6.43 6.98
N GLU A 26 -27.10 6.14 7.92
CA GLU A 26 -27.83 4.88 7.96
C GLU A 26 -28.98 4.93 6.95
N LEU A 27 -29.05 3.96 6.07
CA LEU A 27 -30.13 3.72 5.14
C LEU A 27 -30.77 2.37 5.47
N VAL A 28 -32.09 2.29 5.42
CA VAL A 28 -32.82 1.03 5.57
C VAL A 28 -33.44 0.68 4.23
N ILE A 29 -33.02 -0.45 3.64
CA ILE A 29 -33.53 -0.96 2.37
C ILE A 29 -33.96 -2.39 2.60
N ASP A 30 -35.23 -2.69 2.35
CA ASP A 30 -35.85 -3.99 2.59
C ASP A 30 -35.59 -4.55 4.01
N GLY A 31 -35.66 -3.67 5.02
CA GLY A 31 -35.41 -4.02 6.42
C GLY A 31 -33.95 -4.23 6.79
N LYS A 32 -33.02 -4.04 5.86
CA LYS A 32 -31.57 -4.16 6.08
C LYS A 32 -30.93 -2.80 6.28
N LYS A 33 -30.07 -2.70 7.30
CA LYS A 33 -29.31 -1.47 7.58
C LYS A 33 -28.06 -1.41 6.72
N ILE A 34 -27.93 -0.35 5.98
CA ILE A 34 -26.77 -0.06 5.12
C ILE A 34 -26.16 1.27 5.57
N TYR A 35 -24.88 1.33 5.77
CA TYR A 35 -24.18 2.57 6.11
C TYR A 35 -23.49 3.12 4.86
N LYS A 36 -23.82 4.35 4.54
CA LYS A 36 -23.24 5.09 3.42
C LYS A 36 -22.44 6.27 3.94
N THR A 37 -21.27 6.47 3.36
CA THR A 37 -20.37 7.57 3.66
C THR A 37 -19.73 8.10 2.39
N GLN A 38 -19.61 9.41 2.28
CA GLN A 38 -18.86 10.08 1.23
C GLN A 38 -17.74 10.91 1.85
N ILE A 39 -16.49 10.58 1.50
CA ILE A 39 -15.30 11.19 2.08
C ILE A 39 -14.38 11.67 0.96
N SER A 40 -13.86 12.90 1.11
CA SER A 40 -12.73 13.38 0.31
C SER A 40 -11.44 12.73 0.84
N ILE A 41 -10.76 11.97 0.01
CA ILE A 41 -9.49 11.32 0.37
C ILE A 41 -8.33 12.31 0.29
N ARG A 42 -7.32 12.10 1.12
CA ARG A 42 -6.08 12.87 1.18
C ARG A 42 -4.87 11.96 1.09
N GLU A 43 -3.74 12.50 0.70
CA GLU A 43 -2.48 11.79 0.80
C GLU A 43 -2.19 11.40 2.25
N GLY A 44 -1.76 10.16 2.46
CA GLY A 44 -1.52 9.59 3.79
C GLY A 44 -2.71 8.84 4.39
N ASP A 45 -3.93 9.00 3.84
CA ASP A 45 -5.09 8.23 4.31
C ASP A 45 -4.87 6.73 4.15
N VAL A 46 -5.31 5.97 5.15
CA VAL A 46 -5.35 4.50 5.11
C VAL A 46 -6.76 4.03 5.41
N ILE A 47 -7.30 3.23 4.51
CA ILE A 47 -8.63 2.64 4.63
C ILE A 47 -8.45 1.12 4.71
N THR A 48 -8.97 0.50 5.77
CA THR A 48 -8.92 -0.95 5.92
C THR A 48 -10.33 -1.49 6.00
N VAL A 49 -10.62 -2.42 5.09
CA VAL A 49 -11.87 -3.19 5.04
C VAL A 49 -11.53 -4.63 5.39
N MET A 50 -12.36 -5.27 6.18
CA MET A 50 -12.15 -6.65 6.61
C MET A 50 -13.46 -7.43 6.69
N SER A 51 -13.37 -8.76 6.63
CA SER A 51 -14.47 -9.66 6.98
C SER A 51 -14.59 -9.81 8.49
N ASP A 52 -15.69 -10.35 8.93
CA ASP A 52 -16.00 -10.61 10.35
C ASP A 52 -15.07 -11.64 11.01
N GLY A 53 -14.42 -12.50 10.21
CA GLY A 53 -13.37 -13.38 10.71
C GLY A 53 -12.19 -12.64 11.35
N CYS A 54 -11.94 -11.36 11.04
CA CYS A 54 -10.90 -10.60 11.72
C CYS A 54 -11.30 -10.23 13.17
N PRO A 55 -12.44 -9.56 13.46
CA PRO A 55 -12.86 -9.33 14.83
C PRO A 55 -13.26 -10.61 15.59
N HIS A 56 -13.64 -11.68 14.91
CA HIS A 56 -13.90 -12.97 15.58
C HIS A 56 -12.62 -13.72 15.96
N ALA A 57 -11.45 -13.30 15.49
CA ALA A 57 -10.19 -13.93 15.83
C ALA A 57 -9.96 -13.93 17.35
N GLY A 58 -9.59 -15.09 17.87
CA GLY A 58 -9.31 -15.28 19.29
C GLY A 58 -10.50 -15.68 20.15
N ILE A 59 -11.73 -15.76 19.61
CA ILE A 59 -12.91 -16.23 20.36
C ILE A 59 -12.64 -17.65 20.88
N GLY A 60 -12.84 -17.83 22.18
CA GLY A 60 -12.62 -19.11 22.85
C GLY A 60 -11.15 -19.47 23.11
N ASN A 61 -10.22 -18.63 22.71
CA ASN A 61 -8.77 -18.79 22.94
C ASN A 61 -8.20 -17.61 23.74
N SER A 62 -7.75 -16.57 23.03
CA SER A 62 -7.06 -15.42 23.60
C SER A 62 -8.03 -14.36 24.12
N TYR A 63 -9.22 -14.31 23.56
CA TYR A 63 -10.27 -13.30 23.89
C TYR A 63 -11.63 -13.97 24.08
N ASN A 64 -12.40 -13.46 25.05
CA ASN A 64 -13.77 -13.95 25.29
C ASN A 64 -14.75 -13.53 24.19
N PHE A 65 -14.52 -12.34 23.60
CA PHE A 65 -15.43 -11.70 22.64
C PHE A 65 -14.77 -11.43 21.27
N GLY A 66 -13.58 -11.99 21.04
CA GLY A 66 -12.81 -11.75 19.85
C GLY A 66 -11.90 -10.52 19.93
N TRP A 67 -11.30 -10.14 18.82
CA TRP A 67 -10.39 -9.01 18.70
C TRP A 67 -11.19 -7.71 18.49
N ASP A 68 -11.20 -6.83 19.46
CA ASP A 68 -11.99 -5.59 19.39
C ASP A 68 -11.55 -4.72 18.19
N ILE A 69 -12.52 -4.10 17.54
CA ILE A 69 -12.26 -3.21 16.39
C ILE A 69 -11.34 -2.04 16.74
N LYS A 70 -11.37 -1.55 17.98
CA LYS A 70 -10.46 -0.50 18.44
C LYS A 70 -9.03 -1.00 18.51
N ASP A 71 -8.82 -2.22 19.03
CA ASP A 71 -7.50 -2.82 19.11
C ASP A 71 -6.96 -3.12 17.70
N ILE A 72 -7.81 -3.57 16.77
CA ILE A 72 -7.49 -3.72 15.36
C ILE A 72 -7.08 -2.36 14.75
N ALA A 73 -7.84 -1.31 15.04
CA ALA A 73 -7.55 0.03 14.53
C ALA A 73 -6.22 0.57 15.07
N ASP A 74 -5.93 0.38 16.36
CA ASP A 74 -4.66 0.75 16.96
C ASP A 74 -3.49 -0.08 16.40
N TYR A 75 -3.69 -1.36 16.16
CA TYR A 75 -2.70 -2.22 15.51
C TYR A 75 -2.34 -1.70 14.09
N ILE A 76 -3.34 -1.38 13.28
CA ILE A 76 -3.16 -0.83 11.94
C ILE A 76 -2.49 0.55 12.01
N LYS A 77 -2.89 1.40 12.96
CA LYS A 77 -2.29 2.71 13.21
C LYS A 77 -0.80 2.60 13.50
N VAL A 78 -0.39 1.72 14.42
CA VAL A 78 1.02 1.49 14.76
C VAL A 78 1.81 1.02 13.55
N ALA A 79 1.27 0.07 12.78
CA ALA A 79 1.89 -0.40 11.55
C ALA A 79 2.02 0.72 10.50
N ASN A 80 1.00 1.59 10.37
CA ASN A 80 1.06 2.74 9.45
C ASN A 80 2.14 3.76 9.86
N ILE A 81 2.24 4.10 11.15
CA ILE A 81 3.27 4.98 11.71
C ILE A 81 4.66 4.37 11.49
N GLY A 82 4.81 3.05 11.60
CA GLY A 82 6.04 2.32 11.28
C GLY A 82 6.46 2.36 9.81
N GLY A 83 5.66 3.00 8.95
CA GLY A 83 5.98 3.19 7.53
C GLY A 83 5.71 1.97 6.64
N TYR A 84 5.04 0.95 7.15
CA TYR A 84 4.75 -0.26 6.38
C TYR A 84 3.83 0.01 5.18
N THR A 85 4.03 -0.79 4.13
CA THR A 85 3.19 -0.71 2.92
C THR A 85 1.79 -1.27 3.18
N ALA A 86 0.81 -0.91 2.35
CA ALA A 86 -0.54 -1.45 2.43
C ALA A 86 -0.55 -2.99 2.39
N LYS A 87 0.27 -3.60 1.52
CA LYS A 87 0.44 -5.05 1.44
C LYS A 87 0.96 -5.62 2.76
N THR A 88 2.00 -5.03 3.33
CA THR A 88 2.59 -5.49 4.59
C THR A 88 1.60 -5.40 5.73
N ILE A 89 0.87 -4.28 5.84
CA ILE A 89 -0.16 -4.10 6.88
C ILE A 89 -1.26 -5.15 6.75
N SER A 90 -1.74 -5.42 5.53
CA SER A 90 -2.73 -6.48 5.29
C SER A 90 -2.22 -7.85 5.70
N THR A 91 -0.98 -8.20 5.35
CA THR A 91 -0.35 -9.48 5.75
C THR A 91 -0.22 -9.57 7.27
N MET A 92 0.31 -8.52 7.92
CA MET A 92 0.46 -8.48 9.38
C MET A 92 -0.88 -8.67 10.10
N LEU A 93 -1.95 -8.06 9.58
CA LEU A 93 -3.29 -8.18 10.16
C LEU A 93 -3.80 -9.63 10.08
N ILE A 94 -3.65 -10.29 8.93
CA ILE A 94 -4.06 -11.68 8.77
C ILE A 94 -3.17 -12.65 9.56
N ASP A 95 -1.87 -12.40 9.63
CA ASP A 95 -0.95 -13.19 10.44
C ASP A 95 -1.32 -13.12 11.94
N GLU A 96 -1.74 -11.93 12.41
CA GLU A 96 -2.20 -11.78 13.78
C GLU A 96 -3.53 -12.51 14.03
N CYS A 97 -4.48 -12.43 13.08
CA CYS A 97 -5.71 -13.24 13.15
C CYS A 97 -5.38 -14.74 13.26
N TYR A 98 -4.44 -15.24 12.44
CA TYR A 98 -4.02 -16.64 12.45
C TYR A 98 -3.45 -17.05 13.81
N LYS A 99 -2.61 -16.21 14.45
CA LYS A 99 -2.09 -16.46 15.79
C LYS A 99 -3.19 -16.48 16.85
N LEU A 100 -4.11 -15.50 16.77
CA LEU A 100 -5.23 -15.41 17.72
C LEU A 100 -6.17 -16.63 17.61
N TYR A 101 -6.32 -17.19 16.43
CA TYR A 101 -7.02 -18.47 16.23
C TYR A 101 -6.21 -19.69 16.67
N GLY A 102 -5.00 -19.52 17.21
CA GLY A 102 -4.13 -20.63 17.63
C GLY A 102 -3.64 -21.48 16.47
N GLY A 103 -3.53 -20.90 15.27
CA GLY A 103 -3.10 -21.59 14.05
C GLY A 103 -4.17 -22.47 13.38
N GLN A 104 -5.39 -22.42 13.88
CA GLN A 104 -6.54 -23.14 13.29
C GLN A 104 -7.68 -22.14 13.09
N PRO A 105 -7.79 -21.52 11.91
CA PRO A 105 -8.83 -20.55 11.62
C PRO A 105 -10.22 -21.10 11.90
N GLY A 106 -11.00 -20.39 12.71
CA GLY A 106 -12.39 -20.72 12.99
C GLY A 106 -13.36 -20.10 11.99
N ASP A 107 -12.88 -19.13 11.21
CA ASP A 107 -13.65 -18.41 10.19
C ASP A 107 -12.72 -17.84 9.11
N ASP A 108 -13.30 -17.48 7.95
CA ASP A 108 -12.60 -16.89 6.83
C ASP A 108 -12.22 -15.43 7.11
N ALA A 109 -10.95 -15.16 7.40
CA ALA A 109 -10.43 -13.83 7.64
C ALA A 109 -9.86 -13.21 6.35
N THR A 110 -10.44 -12.10 5.93
CA THR A 110 -9.98 -11.32 4.77
C THR A 110 -9.74 -9.88 5.17
N ALA A 111 -8.64 -9.30 4.71
CA ALA A 111 -8.35 -7.88 4.92
C ALA A 111 -7.85 -7.21 3.63
N CYS A 112 -8.41 -6.04 3.34
CA CYS A 112 -7.98 -5.17 2.25
C CYS A 112 -7.54 -3.83 2.82
N VAL A 113 -6.30 -3.45 2.57
CA VAL A 113 -5.73 -2.17 3.00
C VAL A 113 -5.45 -1.29 1.79
N VAL A 114 -6.04 -0.10 1.79
CA VAL A 114 -5.83 0.93 0.76
C VAL A 114 -5.10 2.10 1.39
N LYS A 115 -3.89 2.39 0.90
CA LYS A 115 -3.09 3.55 1.34
C LYS A 115 -3.02 4.58 0.22
N ILE A 116 -3.48 5.79 0.50
CA ILE A 116 -3.50 6.90 -0.46
C ILE A 116 -2.12 7.55 -0.45
N ARG A 117 -1.49 7.62 -1.61
CA ARG A 117 -0.18 8.25 -1.78
C ARG A 117 -0.14 9.10 -3.05
N LYS A 118 0.70 10.09 -3.05
CA LYS A 118 1.02 10.83 -4.27
C LYS A 118 1.63 9.88 -5.29
N ARG A 119 1.19 10.03 -6.55
CA ARG A 119 1.81 9.28 -7.65
C ARG A 119 3.23 9.79 -7.87
N GLU A 120 4.21 8.92 -7.75
CA GLU A 120 5.60 9.17 -8.14
C GLU A 120 5.91 8.38 -9.42
N PRO A 121 5.88 9.01 -10.59
CA PRO A 121 6.21 8.33 -11.83
C PRO A 121 7.69 7.89 -11.83
N VAL A 122 7.95 6.69 -12.33
CA VAL A 122 9.30 6.19 -12.57
C VAL A 122 9.41 5.91 -14.05
N ASN A 123 10.35 6.57 -14.71
CA ASN A 123 10.65 6.40 -16.11
C ASN A 123 11.88 5.48 -16.24
N ILE A 124 11.75 4.44 -17.04
CA ILE A 124 12.84 3.47 -17.22
C ILE A 124 13.23 3.45 -18.69
N LEU A 125 14.52 3.53 -18.96
CA LEU A 125 15.10 3.46 -20.30
C LEU A 125 16.00 2.23 -20.43
N PHE A 126 15.66 1.36 -21.38
CA PHE A 126 16.42 0.16 -21.72
C PHE A 126 16.98 0.27 -23.14
N GLY A 127 18.29 0.26 -23.28
CA GLY A 127 18.97 0.26 -24.57
C GLY A 127 19.01 1.63 -25.26
N PRO A 128 19.99 1.83 -26.17
CA PRO A 128 20.05 2.99 -27.04
C PRO A 128 19.03 2.86 -28.18
N PRO A 129 18.73 3.95 -28.91
CA PRO A 129 17.92 3.87 -30.12
C PRO A 129 18.64 3.10 -31.22
N SER A 130 17.90 2.53 -32.16
CA SER A 130 18.44 1.80 -33.30
C SER A 130 19.31 2.70 -34.20
N ASP A 131 18.90 3.96 -34.37
CA ASP A 131 19.71 4.98 -35.04
C ASP A 131 20.40 5.88 -33.99
N ARG A 132 21.73 5.94 -34.05
CA ARG A 132 22.54 6.76 -33.16
C ARG A 132 22.24 8.27 -33.27
N ASN A 133 21.79 8.71 -34.45
CA ASN A 133 21.39 10.10 -34.65
C ASN A 133 20.20 10.52 -33.77
N ASP A 134 19.37 9.57 -33.35
CA ASP A 134 18.23 9.78 -32.47
C ASP A 134 18.58 9.84 -30.98
N CYS A 135 19.83 9.61 -30.58
CA CYS A 135 20.23 9.56 -29.16
C CYS A 135 19.85 10.85 -28.43
N ASN A 136 20.17 12.02 -28.97
CA ASN A 136 19.85 13.30 -28.34
C ASN A 136 18.33 13.51 -28.22
N ARG A 137 17.58 13.18 -29.26
CA ARG A 137 16.13 13.27 -29.27
C ARG A 137 15.50 12.35 -28.22
N MET A 138 15.96 11.09 -28.16
CA MET A 138 15.49 10.11 -27.18
C MET A 138 15.76 10.60 -25.75
N MET A 139 16.99 11.09 -25.47
CA MET A 139 17.34 11.61 -24.15
C MET A 139 16.53 12.83 -23.78
N ALA A 140 16.30 13.77 -24.71
CA ALA A 140 15.46 14.93 -24.49
C ALA A 140 14.04 14.51 -24.10
N LEU A 141 13.42 13.59 -24.83
CA LEU A 141 12.08 13.08 -24.56
C LEU A 141 12.00 12.28 -23.23
N PHE A 142 13.06 11.56 -22.90
CA PHE A 142 13.12 10.78 -21.68
C PHE A 142 13.23 11.71 -20.44
N PHE A 143 14.17 12.64 -20.44
CA PHE A 143 14.40 13.54 -19.31
C PHE A 143 13.37 14.67 -19.19
N ALA A 144 12.58 14.94 -20.24
CA ALA A 144 11.46 15.87 -20.15
C ALA A 144 10.27 15.35 -19.34
N LYS A 145 10.21 14.03 -19.06
CA LYS A 145 9.14 13.45 -18.25
C LYS A 145 9.33 13.76 -16.78
N GLU A 146 8.24 14.00 -16.09
CA GLU A 146 8.25 14.15 -14.63
C GLU A 146 8.57 12.82 -13.92
N GLY A 147 9.22 12.91 -12.76
CA GLY A 147 9.48 11.77 -11.88
C GLY A 147 10.93 11.31 -11.88
N LYS A 148 11.12 10.10 -11.33
CA LYS A 148 12.45 9.47 -11.27
C LYS A 148 12.83 8.88 -12.62
N HIS A 149 14.12 8.96 -12.96
CA HIS A 149 14.65 8.41 -14.19
C HIS A 149 15.67 7.30 -13.88
N ILE A 150 15.44 6.13 -14.43
CA ILE A 150 16.33 4.97 -14.30
C ILE A 150 16.81 4.61 -15.71
N VAL A 151 18.13 4.58 -15.89
CA VAL A 151 18.78 4.19 -17.14
C VAL A 151 19.46 2.85 -16.95
N CYS A 152 19.11 1.86 -17.78
CA CYS A 152 19.62 0.50 -17.69
C CYS A 152 20.59 0.19 -18.85
N GLY A 153 21.74 -0.38 -18.49
CA GLY A 153 22.78 -0.81 -19.43
C GLY A 153 23.90 0.23 -19.61
N GLY A 154 25.15 -0.27 -19.70
CA GLY A 154 26.36 0.56 -19.73
C GLY A 154 26.38 1.56 -20.89
N THR A 155 26.12 1.12 -22.12
CA THR A 155 26.05 1.99 -23.31
C THR A 155 25.00 3.07 -23.17
N THR A 156 23.81 2.74 -22.68
CA THR A 156 22.72 3.71 -22.48
C THR A 156 23.06 4.70 -21.38
N SER A 157 23.73 4.25 -20.32
CA SER A 157 24.19 5.13 -19.23
C SER A 157 25.27 6.11 -19.71
N SER A 158 26.20 5.67 -20.56
CA SER A 158 27.20 6.58 -21.15
C SER A 158 26.54 7.66 -22.03
N ILE A 159 25.59 7.28 -22.89
CA ILE A 159 24.83 8.22 -23.72
C ILE A 159 24.05 9.21 -22.84
N ALA A 160 23.45 8.76 -21.75
CA ALA A 160 22.73 9.63 -20.82
C ALA A 160 23.68 10.59 -20.08
N ALA A 161 24.86 10.10 -19.69
CA ALA A 161 25.88 10.91 -19.04
C ALA A 161 26.41 12.02 -19.98
N ASP A 162 26.71 11.65 -21.22
CA ASP A 162 27.16 12.59 -22.27
C ASP A 162 26.07 13.66 -22.51
N TYR A 163 24.82 13.27 -22.63
CA TYR A 163 23.68 14.18 -22.80
C TYR A 163 23.52 15.16 -21.61
N LEU A 164 23.72 14.67 -20.39
CA LEU A 164 23.60 15.49 -19.18
C LEU A 164 24.88 16.28 -18.83
N GLY A 165 25.98 16.07 -19.53
CA GLY A 165 27.30 16.62 -19.19
C GLY A 165 27.79 16.17 -17.81
N LYS A 166 27.51 14.91 -17.43
CA LYS A 166 27.86 14.32 -16.13
C LYS A 166 28.71 13.06 -16.31
N GLU A 167 29.52 12.74 -15.30
CA GLU A 167 30.25 11.49 -15.26
C GLU A 167 29.39 10.36 -14.67
N VAL A 168 29.62 9.12 -15.17
CA VAL A 168 29.01 7.91 -14.58
C VAL A 168 29.84 7.50 -13.38
N ILE A 169 29.23 7.57 -12.19
CA ILE A 169 29.84 7.09 -10.95
C ILE A 169 29.40 5.65 -10.75
N THR A 170 30.34 4.70 -10.71
CA THR A 170 30.06 3.31 -10.40
C THR A 170 30.31 3.07 -8.91
N CYS A 171 29.27 2.53 -8.21
CA CYS A 171 29.39 2.05 -6.86
C CYS A 171 29.24 0.53 -6.86
N LEU A 172 30.29 -0.18 -6.45
CA LEU A 172 30.23 -1.63 -6.24
C LEU A 172 29.75 -1.88 -4.82
N LEU A 173 28.43 -2.03 -4.66
CA LEU A 173 27.86 -2.59 -3.43
C LEU A 173 27.97 -4.11 -3.53
N TYR A 174 28.96 -4.70 -2.88
CA TYR A 174 28.97 -6.11 -2.60
C TYR A 174 27.95 -6.40 -1.51
N THR A 175 26.76 -6.86 -1.87
CA THR A 175 25.87 -7.53 -0.93
C THR A 175 26.30 -8.98 -0.90
N SER A 176 26.76 -9.47 0.26
CA SER A 176 27.20 -10.85 0.47
C SER A 176 26.05 -11.88 0.41
N ASP A 177 24.85 -11.46 0.10
CA ASP A 177 23.64 -12.29 0.16
C ASP A 177 23.04 -12.63 -1.23
N ALA A 178 23.86 -12.63 -2.28
CA ALA A 178 23.41 -13.04 -3.63
C ALA A 178 23.92 -14.45 -4.01
N ALA A 179 24.05 -15.35 -3.03
CA ALA A 179 24.34 -16.76 -3.30
C ALA A 179 23.74 -17.61 -2.19
N ASP A 180 22.50 -18.07 -2.37
CA ASP A 180 22.03 -19.43 -2.03
C ASP A 180 20.67 -19.66 -2.71
#